data_c22e6bf93b37dfe537079da966d11dc3
#
_entry.id   c22e6bf93b37dfe537079da966d11dc3
#
_cell.length_a   1.000
_cell.length_b   1.000
_cell.length_c   1.000
_cell.angle_alpha   90.00
_cell.angle_beta   90.00
_cell.angle_gamma   90.00
#
_symmetry.space_group_name_H-M   'P 1'
#
loop_
_entity.id
_entity.type
_entity.pdbx_description
1 polymer ?
#
loop_
_entity_poly.entity_id
_entity_poly.type
_entity_poly.pdbx_seq_one_letter_code
_entity_poly.pdbx_strand_id
1 'polypeptide(L)'
;MSSLKIITRMFGIELEFFLLDRYGNTVNTADRVLGFLKRKNLKNIAVRKECGKSMIELISFPHRSHRHLFSDFFKDLESVLYETNVNDLNLFCLGTYPGKNSNIMRSDKRYISQEKVLGNDQFRNAGKCCGFHYHYTLPRNTFDH
;
A
#
# COMPACT_ATOMS: atom_id res chain seq x y z
N MET A 1 10.45 -42.08 6.64
CA MET A 1 10.73 -40.87 7.44
C MET A 1 10.32 -39.65 6.65
N SER A 2 9.16 -39.06 6.91
CA SER A 2 8.73 -37.83 6.23
C SER A 2 9.54 -36.66 6.80
N SER A 3 10.33 -36.03 5.95
CA SER A 3 11.02 -34.77 6.28
C SER A 3 9.97 -33.74 6.68
N LEU A 4 9.90 -33.39 7.95
CA LEU A 4 9.16 -32.24 8.44
C LEU A 4 9.73 -31.00 7.77
N LYS A 5 9.08 -30.50 6.71
CA LYS A 5 9.40 -29.18 6.15
C LYS A 5 9.14 -28.16 7.22
N ILE A 6 10.19 -27.64 7.84
CA ILE A 6 10.13 -26.53 8.77
C ILE A 6 9.55 -25.34 7.99
N ILE A 7 8.32 -24.96 8.30
CA ILE A 7 7.73 -23.74 7.73
C ILE A 7 8.44 -22.57 8.37
N THR A 8 9.25 -21.91 7.60
CA THR A 8 9.88 -20.66 8.04
C THR A 8 8.80 -19.59 8.15
N ARG A 9 8.61 -19.03 9.34
CA ARG A 9 7.72 -17.88 9.55
C ARG A 9 8.24 -16.70 8.73
N MET A 10 7.32 -16.09 7.96
CA MET A 10 7.59 -14.89 7.18
C MET A 10 6.61 -13.80 7.61
N PHE A 11 7.08 -12.57 7.55
CA PHE A 11 6.32 -11.37 7.90
C PHE A 11 6.36 -10.39 6.74
N GLY A 12 5.28 -9.61 6.58
CA GLY A 12 5.17 -8.55 5.60
C GLY A 12 4.26 -7.45 6.09
N ILE A 13 4.41 -6.27 5.53
CA ILE A 13 3.54 -5.13 5.77
C ILE A 13 3.13 -4.48 4.44
N GLU A 14 1.92 -3.96 4.43
CA GLU A 14 1.40 -3.10 3.37
C GLU A 14 0.90 -1.82 4.03
N LEU A 15 1.20 -0.69 3.42
CA LEU A 15 0.80 0.62 3.92
C LEU A 15 0.29 1.47 2.77
N GLU A 16 -0.94 1.95 2.90
CA GLU A 16 -1.59 2.81 1.92
C GLU A 16 -1.39 4.28 2.25
N PHE A 17 -1.26 5.11 1.22
CA PHE A 17 -1.05 6.54 1.33
C PHE A 17 -1.95 7.30 0.39
N PHE A 18 -2.50 8.42 0.87
CA PHE A 18 -2.98 9.48 0.01
C PHE A 18 -1.82 10.36 -0.47
N LEU A 19 -1.95 10.80 -1.71
CA LEU A 19 -1.11 11.84 -2.31
C LEU A 19 -1.77 13.19 -2.13
N LEU A 20 -1.06 14.11 -1.50
CA LEU A 20 -1.52 15.46 -1.22
C LEU A 20 -0.65 16.48 -1.94
N ASP A 21 -1.26 17.58 -2.36
CA ASP A 21 -0.54 18.79 -2.75
C ASP A 21 0.03 19.54 -1.54
N ARG A 22 0.73 20.63 -1.77
CA ARG A 22 1.28 21.50 -0.71
C ARG A 22 0.24 22.19 0.16
N TYR A 23 -1.03 22.19 -0.27
CA TYR A 23 -2.15 22.79 0.47
C TYR A 23 -2.95 21.74 1.25
N GLY A 24 -2.55 20.48 1.19
CA GLY A 24 -3.24 19.39 1.86
C GLY A 24 -4.50 18.90 1.11
N ASN A 25 -4.65 19.12 -0.18
CA ASN A 25 -5.74 18.53 -0.95
C ASN A 25 -5.28 17.20 -1.57
N THR A 26 -6.15 16.20 -1.63
CA THR A 26 -5.85 14.97 -2.36
C THR A 26 -5.72 15.24 -3.86
N VAL A 27 -4.69 14.65 -4.49
CA VAL A 27 -4.40 14.83 -5.92
C VAL A 27 -4.36 13.49 -6.66
N ASN A 28 -5.07 13.41 -7.78
CA ASN A 28 -5.23 12.18 -8.57
C ASN A 28 -4.03 11.90 -9.49
N THR A 29 -2.83 11.83 -8.90
CA THR A 29 -1.54 11.73 -9.61
C THR A 29 -0.79 10.42 -9.36
N ALA A 30 -1.44 9.40 -8.79
CA ALA A 30 -0.78 8.14 -8.44
C ALA A 30 -0.07 7.49 -9.63
N ASP A 31 -0.64 7.55 -10.84
CA ASP A 31 0.00 6.97 -12.01
C ASP A 31 1.32 7.67 -12.39
N ARG A 32 1.39 9.01 -12.20
CA ARG A 32 2.62 9.78 -12.37
C ARG A 32 3.66 9.37 -11.32
N VAL A 33 3.23 9.25 -10.05
CA VAL A 33 4.09 8.82 -8.93
C VAL A 33 4.66 7.43 -9.20
N LEU A 34 3.83 6.46 -9.56
CA LEU A 34 4.27 5.12 -9.93
C LEU A 34 5.26 5.15 -11.10
N GLY A 35 5.05 6.04 -12.07
CA GLY A 35 5.94 6.22 -13.22
C GLY A 35 7.35 6.66 -12.83
N PHE A 36 7.52 7.61 -11.92
CA PHE A 36 8.86 8.03 -11.48
C PHE A 36 9.46 7.09 -10.44
N LEU A 37 8.69 6.52 -9.52
CA LEU A 37 9.19 5.53 -8.55
C LEU A 37 9.64 4.22 -9.21
N LYS A 38 9.02 3.82 -10.32
CA LYS A 38 9.46 2.65 -11.10
C LYS A 38 10.90 2.77 -11.60
N ARG A 39 11.39 3.97 -11.81
CA ARG A 39 12.78 4.23 -12.22
C ARG A 39 13.76 4.22 -11.05
N LYS A 40 13.27 4.15 -9.82
CA LYS A 40 14.09 4.06 -8.61
C LYS A 40 14.33 2.61 -8.25
N ASN A 41 15.52 2.34 -7.75
CA ASN A 41 15.89 0.99 -7.33
C ASN A 41 15.43 0.74 -5.88
N LEU A 42 14.12 0.63 -5.68
CA LEU A 42 13.54 0.22 -4.40
C LEU A 42 13.76 -1.28 -4.26
N LYS A 43 14.54 -1.68 -3.26
CA LYS A 43 15.04 -3.07 -3.13
C LYS A 43 14.17 -3.93 -2.23
N ASN A 44 13.42 -3.30 -1.31
CA ASN A 44 12.75 -3.98 -0.20
C ASN A 44 11.23 -3.83 -0.26
N ILE A 45 10.73 -2.93 -1.12
CA ILE A 45 9.30 -2.70 -1.29
C ILE A 45 8.89 -2.68 -2.76
N ALA A 46 7.64 -3.05 -3.00
CA ALA A 46 6.92 -2.75 -4.23
C ALA A 46 5.97 -1.57 -4.00
N VAL A 47 5.84 -0.69 -4.98
CA VAL A 47 4.84 0.40 -4.96
C VAL A 47 3.76 0.07 -5.97
N ARG A 48 2.50 0.10 -5.54
CA ARG A 48 1.34 -0.25 -6.36
C ARG A 48 0.27 0.83 -6.35
N LYS A 49 -0.60 0.75 -7.33
CA LYS A 49 -1.81 1.57 -7.38
C LYS A 49 -2.88 0.98 -6.46
N GLU A 50 -3.63 1.86 -5.81
CA GLU A 50 -4.83 1.55 -5.04
C GLU A 50 -6.11 1.88 -5.80
N CYS A 51 -7.30 1.61 -5.19
CA CYS A 51 -8.62 1.82 -5.81
C CYS A 51 -8.86 3.29 -6.22
N GLY A 52 -8.22 4.22 -5.55
CA GLY A 52 -8.28 5.65 -5.86
C GLY A 52 -7.07 6.14 -6.65
N LYS A 53 -7.27 7.09 -7.56
CA LYS A 53 -6.18 7.72 -8.32
C LYS A 53 -5.32 8.67 -7.50
N SER A 54 -5.74 9.02 -6.29
CA SER A 54 -4.95 9.79 -5.33
C SER A 54 -4.23 8.91 -4.31
N MET A 55 -4.21 7.58 -4.50
CA MET A 55 -3.68 6.63 -3.53
C MET A 55 -2.62 5.73 -4.15
N ILE A 56 -1.59 5.42 -3.33
CA ILE A 56 -0.57 4.41 -3.61
C ILE A 56 -0.44 3.46 -2.43
N GLU A 57 0.00 2.25 -2.68
CA GLU A 57 0.28 1.22 -1.69
C GLU A 57 1.76 0.84 -1.74
N LEU A 58 2.40 0.78 -0.57
CA LEU A 58 3.75 0.26 -0.40
C LEU A 58 3.68 -1.12 0.25
N ILE A 59 4.25 -2.11 -0.41
CA ILE A 59 4.22 -3.52 0.00
C ILE A 59 5.64 -3.98 0.24
N SER A 60 5.95 -4.42 1.47
CA SER A 60 7.26 -5.01 1.78
C SER A 60 7.45 -6.34 1.06
N PHE A 61 8.69 -6.70 0.76
CA PHE A 61 9.00 -8.09 0.51
C PHE A 61 8.95 -8.89 1.83
N PRO A 62 8.68 -10.22 1.78
CA PRO A 62 8.59 -11.03 2.99
C PRO A 62 9.93 -11.16 3.71
N HIS A 63 9.92 -11.04 5.04
CA HIS A 63 11.09 -11.16 5.90
C HIS A 63 10.90 -12.23 6.99
N ARG A 64 12.00 -12.82 7.46
CA ARG A 64 12.01 -13.75 8.59
C ARG A 64 12.11 -13.06 9.95
N SER A 65 12.45 -11.78 9.97
CA SER A 65 12.67 -10.96 11.18
C SER A 65 11.88 -9.67 11.07
N HIS A 66 11.12 -9.35 12.10
CA HIS A 66 10.41 -8.07 12.21
C HIS A 66 11.37 -6.87 12.15
N ARG A 67 12.53 -6.98 12.85
CA ARG A 67 13.54 -5.91 12.84
C ARG A 67 14.00 -5.59 11.42
N HIS A 68 14.35 -6.61 10.64
CA HIS A 68 14.79 -6.42 9.26
C HIS A 68 13.63 -5.94 8.37
N LEU A 69 12.42 -6.49 8.55
CA LEU A 69 11.24 -6.04 7.83
C LEU A 69 11.05 -4.52 7.98
N PHE A 70 11.00 -4.03 9.23
CA PHE A 70 10.79 -2.59 9.47
C PHE A 70 11.98 -1.74 9.02
N SER A 71 13.21 -2.17 9.31
CA SER A 71 14.42 -1.44 8.88
C SER A 71 14.46 -1.26 7.36
N ASP A 72 14.20 -2.32 6.61
CA ASP A 72 14.27 -2.31 5.15
C ASP A 72 13.08 -1.56 4.53
N PHE A 73 11.89 -1.71 5.11
CA PHE A 73 10.71 -0.97 4.69
C PHE A 73 10.89 0.54 4.86
N PHE A 74 11.32 0.99 6.04
CA PHE A 74 11.51 2.42 6.32
C PHE A 74 12.62 3.04 5.49
N LYS A 75 13.68 2.30 5.17
CA LYS A 75 14.75 2.76 4.29
C LYS A 75 14.23 3.10 2.89
N ASP A 76 13.40 2.22 2.31
CA ASP A 76 12.81 2.49 1.00
C ASP A 76 11.67 3.53 1.09
N LEU A 77 10.91 3.58 2.21
CA LEU A 77 9.93 4.63 2.46
C LEU A 77 10.56 6.02 2.47
N GLU A 78 11.74 6.20 3.09
CA GLU A 78 12.49 7.47 3.05
C GLU A 78 12.78 7.88 1.61
N SER A 79 13.15 6.94 0.74
CA SER A 79 13.37 7.20 -0.68
C SER A 79 12.08 7.61 -1.40
N VAL A 80 10.95 6.99 -1.06
CA VAL A 80 9.64 7.34 -1.62
C VAL A 80 9.22 8.74 -1.15
N LEU A 81 9.37 9.04 0.14
CA LEU A 81 9.08 10.36 0.70
C LEU A 81 9.92 11.46 0.05
N TYR A 82 11.22 11.23 -0.13
CA TYR A 82 12.09 12.16 -0.83
C TYR A 82 11.60 12.43 -2.26
N GLU A 83 11.34 11.36 -3.02
CA GLU A 83 10.90 11.48 -4.42
C GLU A 83 9.53 12.15 -4.57
N THR A 84 8.60 11.89 -3.65
CA THR A 84 7.29 12.57 -3.67
C THR A 84 7.46 14.04 -3.32
N ASN A 85 8.29 14.36 -2.32
CA ASN A 85 8.52 15.74 -1.88
C ASN A 85 9.18 16.60 -2.98
N VAL A 86 10.22 16.11 -3.68
CA VAL A 86 10.84 16.83 -4.80
C VAL A 86 9.90 17.03 -6.00
N ASN A 87 8.76 16.34 -6.01
CA ASN A 87 7.69 16.50 -7.00
C ASN A 87 6.49 17.30 -6.46
N ASP A 88 6.67 18.07 -5.38
CA ASP A 88 5.63 18.88 -4.69
C ASP A 88 4.44 18.06 -4.19
N LEU A 89 4.68 16.82 -3.76
CA LEU A 89 3.67 15.93 -3.20
C LEU A 89 4.01 15.51 -1.77
N ASN A 90 2.99 15.44 -0.93
CA ASN A 90 3.07 14.90 0.42
C ASN A 90 2.33 13.58 0.51
N LEU A 91 2.76 12.70 1.41
CA LEU A 91 2.10 11.45 1.72
C LEU A 91 1.35 11.53 3.06
N PHE A 92 0.14 10.96 3.09
CA PHE A 92 -0.67 10.86 4.30
C PHE A 92 -1.19 9.43 4.46
N CYS A 93 -1.00 8.81 5.64
CA CYS A 93 -1.29 7.39 5.90
C CYS A 93 -2.13 7.12 7.15
N LEU A 94 -2.79 8.12 7.72
CA LEU A 94 -3.59 7.93 8.94
C LEU A 94 -5.05 7.64 8.59
N GLY A 95 -5.47 6.39 8.67
CA GLY A 95 -6.86 5.94 8.55
C GLY A 95 -7.66 6.70 7.48
N THR A 96 -8.56 7.58 7.89
CA THR A 96 -9.37 8.42 7.00
C THR A 96 -8.78 9.82 6.90
N TYR A 97 -8.64 10.35 5.69
CA TYR A 97 -8.16 11.71 5.47
C TYR A 97 -9.25 12.75 5.85
N PRO A 98 -8.98 13.66 6.80
CA PRO A 98 -9.97 14.61 7.28
C PRO A 98 -10.17 15.84 6.38
N GLY A 99 -9.28 16.06 5.42
CA GLY A 99 -9.33 17.20 4.51
C GLY A 99 -10.25 16.98 3.30
N LYS A 100 -10.18 17.89 2.35
CA LYS A 100 -10.94 17.78 1.09
C LYS A 100 -10.43 16.59 0.28
N ASN A 101 -11.26 15.55 0.18
CA ASN A 101 -10.97 14.36 -0.60
C ASN A 101 -11.66 14.43 -1.97
N SER A 102 -10.88 14.64 -3.03
CA SER A 102 -11.32 14.67 -4.42
C SER A 102 -10.88 13.40 -5.18
N ASN A 103 -10.75 12.28 -4.47
CA ASN A 103 -10.26 11.02 -5.04
C ASN A 103 -11.17 10.52 -6.17
N ILE A 104 -10.59 10.25 -7.34
CA ILE A 104 -11.25 9.63 -8.48
C ILE A 104 -11.01 8.13 -8.39
N MET A 105 -12.11 7.35 -8.33
CA MET A 105 -12.02 5.90 -8.30
C MET A 105 -11.54 5.36 -9.66
N ARG A 106 -10.75 4.29 -9.63
CA ARG A 106 -10.23 3.65 -10.84
C ARG A 106 -11.30 2.79 -11.49
N SER A 107 -11.23 2.72 -12.82
CA SER A 107 -12.10 1.88 -13.67
C SER A 107 -11.38 0.66 -14.26
N ASP A 108 -10.27 0.24 -13.66
CA ASP A 108 -9.60 -1.02 -14.01
C ASP A 108 -10.53 -2.21 -13.72
N LYS A 109 -10.41 -3.28 -14.48
CA LYS A 109 -11.26 -4.49 -14.38
C LYS A 109 -11.42 -5.00 -12.94
N ARG A 110 -10.33 -5.01 -12.14
CA ARG A 110 -10.34 -5.40 -10.72
C ARG A 110 -11.30 -4.50 -9.92
N TYR A 111 -11.20 -3.19 -10.09
CA TYR A 111 -11.96 -2.22 -9.30
C TYR A 111 -13.42 -2.13 -9.74
N ILE A 112 -13.72 -2.29 -11.03
CA ILE A 112 -15.09 -2.46 -11.51
C ILE A 112 -15.75 -3.70 -10.88
N SER A 113 -15.01 -4.79 -10.74
CA SER A 113 -15.54 -6.00 -10.09
C SER A 113 -15.79 -5.77 -8.59
N GLN A 114 -14.93 -5.04 -7.89
CA GLN A 114 -15.13 -4.66 -6.49
C GLN A 114 -16.35 -3.74 -6.33
N GLU A 115 -16.52 -2.73 -7.19
CA GLU A 115 -17.68 -1.84 -7.19
C GLU A 115 -18.99 -2.62 -7.39
N LYS A 116 -19.02 -3.60 -8.30
CA LYS A 116 -20.20 -4.46 -8.52
C LYS A 116 -20.57 -5.28 -7.28
N VAL A 117 -19.60 -5.73 -6.51
CA VAL A 117 -19.84 -6.54 -5.29
C VAL A 117 -20.23 -5.66 -4.11
N LEU A 118 -19.54 -4.54 -3.91
CA LEU A 118 -19.72 -3.68 -2.74
C LEU A 118 -20.86 -2.67 -2.92
N GLY A 119 -21.18 -2.31 -4.16
CA GLY A 119 -21.99 -1.15 -4.49
C GLY A 119 -21.16 0.15 -4.54
N ASN A 120 -21.68 1.15 -5.27
CA ASN A 120 -20.96 2.40 -5.56
C ASN A 120 -20.54 3.16 -4.29
N ASP A 121 -21.44 3.27 -3.31
CA ASP A 121 -21.19 4.07 -2.11
C ASP A 121 -20.10 3.45 -1.22
N GLN A 122 -20.17 2.15 -0.98
CA GLN A 122 -19.16 1.42 -0.20
C GLN A 122 -17.81 1.43 -0.90
N PHE A 123 -17.79 1.26 -2.22
CA PHE A 123 -16.57 1.32 -3.00
C PHE A 123 -15.93 2.71 -2.95
N ARG A 124 -16.73 3.79 -3.03
CA ARG A 124 -16.25 5.16 -2.85
C ARG A 124 -15.73 5.42 -1.43
N ASN A 125 -16.36 4.83 -0.42
CA ASN A 125 -15.89 4.95 0.96
C ASN A 125 -14.55 4.24 1.18
N ALA A 126 -14.30 3.10 0.52
CA ALA A 126 -12.98 2.46 0.51
C ALA A 126 -11.89 3.41 0.00
N GLY A 127 -12.19 4.21 -1.04
CA GLY A 127 -11.27 5.23 -1.55
C GLY A 127 -11.06 6.45 -0.64
N LYS A 128 -11.61 6.46 0.58
CA LYS A 128 -11.42 7.53 1.59
C LYS A 128 -10.57 7.07 2.77
N CYS A 129 -10.16 5.81 2.79
CA CYS A 129 -9.43 5.21 3.89
C CYS A 129 -8.07 4.70 3.41
N CYS A 130 -7.07 4.80 4.28
CA CYS A 130 -5.77 4.15 4.12
C CYS A 130 -5.67 2.96 5.06
N GLY A 131 -5.33 1.79 4.52
CA GLY A 131 -5.10 0.57 5.29
C GLY A 131 -3.66 0.45 5.79
N PHE A 132 -3.51 -0.24 6.90
CA PHE A 132 -2.27 -0.85 7.33
C PHE A 132 -2.51 -2.36 7.46
N HIS A 133 -1.80 -3.16 6.66
CA HIS A 133 -1.92 -4.61 6.67
C HIS A 133 -0.63 -5.22 7.20
N TYR A 134 -0.78 -6.16 8.12
CA TYR A 134 0.31 -6.95 8.64
C TYR A 134 0.09 -8.43 8.28
N HIS A 135 1.04 -9.00 7.57
CA HIS A 135 1.01 -10.37 7.08
C HIS A 135 1.97 -11.25 7.85
N TYR A 136 1.56 -12.47 8.15
CA TYR A 136 2.43 -13.49 8.70
C TYR A 136 2.02 -14.87 8.21
N THR A 137 3.02 -15.75 8.06
CA THR A 137 2.77 -17.15 7.68
C THR A 137 2.24 -17.91 8.87
N LEU A 138 1.05 -18.49 8.75
CA LEU A 138 0.50 -19.38 9.77
C LEU A 138 1.23 -20.74 9.75
N PRO A 139 1.44 -21.39 10.91
CA PRO A 139 1.89 -22.74 10.99
C PRO A 139 0.91 -23.70 10.26
N ARG A 140 1.41 -24.77 9.66
CA ARG A 140 0.54 -25.84 9.14
C ARG A 140 -0.30 -26.37 10.30
N ASN A 141 -1.55 -26.70 10.05
CA ASN A 141 -2.53 -27.23 11.01
C ASN A 141 -3.18 -26.19 11.95
N THR A 142 -3.09 -24.88 11.66
CA THR A 142 -3.85 -23.89 12.44
C THR A 142 -5.30 -23.76 11.98
N PHE A 143 -5.69 -24.39 10.88
CA PHE A 143 -7.05 -24.33 10.32
C PHE A 143 -7.88 -25.60 10.55
N ASP A 144 -7.37 -26.57 11.32
CA ASP A 144 -8.06 -27.85 11.58
C ASP A 144 -8.94 -27.79 12.85
N HIS A 145 -9.46 -26.61 13.21
CA HIS A 145 -10.37 -26.40 14.33
C HIS A 145 -11.60 -25.62 13.94
#